data_bbd0618d2d0f6854e6b7afcf8392402e
#
_entry.id   bbd0618d2d0f6854e6b7afcf8392402e
#
_cell.length_a   1.000
_cell.length_b   1.000
_cell.length_c   1.000
_cell.angle_alpha   90.00
_cell.angle_beta   90.00
_cell.angle_gamma   90.00
#
_symmetry.space_group_name_H-M   'P 1'
#
loop_
_entity.id
_entity.type
_entity.pdbx_description
1 polymer ?
#
loop_
_entity_poly.entity_id
_entity_poly.type
_entity_poly.pdbx_seq_one_letter_code
_entity_poly.pdbx_strand_id
1 'polypeptide(L)'
;AGNTSLEEVVMAMKVRQEFMGVDTRINTQEIHRVSQMVSQLCNMPIQPNKAIVGSNAFAHSSGIHQDGMLKNQNTYEIMSPETIGLKKEKLNLTARSGRAAVKGHMADMGYTEQDYDLDKLYEAFLKLADKKGQVFDYDLEALAFIDMQQGDEDRLVLDKLSAHSTKEYPETAFVQVELDGKKLSTSSIGGNGPVDAVYNAILNLTGLDIKMSHYNLTAKGEGAEALGQVDIVVEHEGRKFHGVGLATDIVESSALALVHAINAIYRAHKVADIKSHKHH
;
A
#
# COMPACT_ATOMS: atom_id res chain seq x y z
N ALA A 1 -18.20 -19.95 22.73
CA ALA A 1 -18.42 -20.06 23.69
C ALA A 1 -18.57 -19.04 24.85
N GLY A 2 -19.27 -17.96 24.66
CA GLY A 2 -19.81 -17.13 25.73
C GLY A 2 -18.96 -15.96 26.24
N ASN A 3 -17.76 -15.74 25.75
CA ASN A 3 -16.96 -14.55 26.11
C ASN A 3 -17.42 -13.34 25.30
N THR A 4 -17.56 -12.21 26.00
CA THR A 4 -17.89 -10.93 25.38
C THR A 4 -16.65 -10.29 24.80
N SER A 5 -16.82 -9.64 23.66
CA SER A 5 -15.79 -8.84 23.01
C SER A 5 -15.45 -7.63 23.84
N LEU A 6 -14.25 -7.57 24.41
CA LEU A 6 -13.81 -6.49 25.32
C LEU A 6 -13.91 -5.13 24.62
N GLU A 7 -13.39 -5.04 23.39
CA GLU A 7 -13.39 -3.82 22.59
C GLU A 7 -14.80 -3.28 22.33
N GLU A 8 -15.78 -4.16 22.10
CA GLU A 8 -17.15 -3.75 21.84
C GLU A 8 -17.83 -3.19 23.10
N VAL A 9 -17.65 -3.84 24.25
CA VAL A 9 -18.20 -3.38 25.52
C VAL A 9 -17.58 -2.05 25.94
N VAL A 10 -16.24 -1.95 25.87
CA VAL A 10 -15.52 -0.73 26.26
C VAL A 10 -15.91 0.44 25.38
N MET A 11 -15.97 0.25 24.07
CA MET A 11 -16.33 1.32 23.15
C MET A 11 -17.82 1.68 23.23
N ALA A 12 -18.72 0.73 23.50
CA ALA A 12 -20.11 1.02 23.78
C ALA A 12 -20.27 1.95 24.99
N MET A 13 -19.57 1.67 26.12
CA MET A 13 -19.55 2.54 27.30
C MET A 13 -19.01 3.94 26.94
N LYS A 14 -17.90 4.00 26.18
CA LYS A 14 -17.25 5.27 25.83
C LYS A 14 -18.10 6.15 24.94
N VAL A 15 -18.68 5.57 23.89
CA VAL A 15 -19.50 6.31 22.89
C VAL A 15 -20.88 6.67 23.43
N ARG A 16 -21.43 5.90 24.38
CA ARG A 16 -22.77 6.09 24.95
C ARG A 16 -22.73 6.50 26.45
N GLN A 17 -21.62 7.07 26.86
CA GLN A 17 -21.38 7.43 28.27
C GLN A 17 -22.51 8.25 28.89
N GLU A 18 -22.99 9.28 28.18
CA GLU A 18 -24.09 10.15 28.64
C GLU A 18 -25.40 9.37 28.83
N PHE A 19 -25.69 8.42 27.92
CA PHE A 19 -26.91 7.63 27.98
C PHE A 19 -26.82 6.52 29.03
N MET A 20 -25.69 5.84 29.13
CA MET A 20 -25.51 4.68 30.00
C MET A 20 -25.18 5.05 31.44
N GLY A 21 -24.67 6.27 31.68
CA GLY A 21 -24.25 6.73 33.00
C GLY A 21 -23.08 5.96 33.61
N VAL A 22 -22.33 5.25 32.77
CA VAL A 22 -21.17 4.43 33.17
C VAL A 22 -19.93 4.83 32.40
N ASP A 23 -18.76 4.64 32.99
CA ASP A 23 -17.46 4.88 32.35
C ASP A 23 -16.49 3.74 32.66
N THR A 24 -15.38 3.71 31.95
CA THR A 24 -14.31 2.73 32.11
C THR A 24 -12.96 3.43 32.17
N ARG A 25 -12.04 2.86 32.95
CA ARG A 25 -10.64 3.32 33.05
C ARG A 25 -9.71 2.68 32.03
N ILE A 26 -10.25 1.87 31.10
CA ILE A 26 -9.47 1.22 30.06
C ILE A 26 -8.96 2.29 29.09
N ASN A 27 -7.65 2.26 28.80
CA ASN A 27 -7.06 3.10 27.78
C ASN A 27 -7.50 2.62 26.40
N THR A 28 -8.49 3.28 25.81
CA THR A 28 -9.06 2.88 24.52
C THR A 28 -8.06 2.96 23.36
N GLN A 29 -7.05 3.84 23.44
CA GLN A 29 -6.01 3.97 22.40
C GLN A 29 -5.08 2.76 22.31
N GLU A 30 -5.14 1.83 23.26
CA GLU A 30 -4.39 0.56 23.20
C GLU A 30 -5.21 -0.59 22.60
N ILE A 31 -6.51 -0.42 22.37
CA ILE A 31 -7.41 -1.49 21.95
C ILE A 31 -6.92 -2.14 20.66
N HIS A 32 -6.63 -1.35 19.62
CA HIS A 32 -6.19 -1.92 18.34
C HIS A 32 -4.85 -2.66 18.48
N ARG A 33 -3.87 -2.06 19.16
CA ARG A 33 -2.55 -2.68 19.36
C ARG A 33 -2.64 -4.00 20.13
N VAL A 34 -3.43 -4.02 21.21
CA VAL A 34 -3.62 -5.23 22.04
C VAL A 34 -4.36 -6.31 21.24
N SER A 35 -5.38 -5.95 20.48
CA SER A 35 -6.12 -6.88 19.62
C SER A 35 -5.22 -7.54 18.57
N GLN A 36 -4.34 -6.78 17.92
CA GLN A 36 -3.35 -7.30 16.98
C GLN A 36 -2.34 -8.24 17.67
N MET A 37 -1.86 -7.85 18.84
CA MET A 37 -0.93 -8.67 19.63
C MET A 37 -1.55 -10.03 20.00
N VAL A 38 -2.80 -10.03 20.49
CA VAL A 38 -3.51 -11.27 20.85
C VAL A 38 -3.72 -12.14 19.60
N SER A 39 -4.12 -11.53 18.48
CA SER A 39 -4.28 -12.22 17.20
C SER A 39 -3.00 -12.95 16.78
N GLN A 40 -1.85 -12.28 16.88
CA GLN A 40 -0.54 -12.86 16.54
C GLN A 40 -0.12 -13.98 17.51
N LEU A 41 -0.24 -13.74 18.83
CA LEU A 41 0.17 -14.71 19.85
C LEU A 41 -0.70 -15.97 19.84
N CYS A 42 -1.98 -15.84 19.55
CA CYS A 42 -2.93 -16.95 19.51
C CYS A 42 -3.06 -17.58 18.11
N ASN A 43 -2.38 -17.03 17.09
CA ASN A 43 -2.54 -17.42 15.69
C ASN A 43 -4.02 -17.43 15.24
N MET A 44 -4.80 -16.45 15.71
CA MET A 44 -6.21 -16.27 15.39
C MET A 44 -6.41 -14.94 14.69
N PRO A 45 -6.48 -14.90 13.34
CA PRO A 45 -6.60 -13.66 12.60
C PRO A 45 -7.93 -12.96 12.89
N ILE A 46 -7.85 -11.63 13.06
CA ILE A 46 -9.04 -10.79 13.23
C ILE A 46 -9.80 -10.75 11.90
N GLN A 47 -11.09 -11.06 11.94
CA GLN A 47 -11.93 -10.96 10.75
C GLN A 47 -11.98 -9.51 10.24
N PRO A 48 -11.87 -9.26 8.92
CA PRO A 48 -11.86 -7.92 8.36
C PRO A 48 -13.09 -7.07 8.75
N ASN A 49 -14.25 -7.70 8.90
CA ASN A 49 -15.52 -7.05 9.28
C ASN A 49 -15.79 -7.07 10.80
N LYS A 50 -14.82 -7.48 11.62
CA LYS A 50 -14.97 -7.43 13.08
C LYS A 50 -15.20 -5.98 13.52
N ALA A 51 -16.22 -5.77 14.33
CA ALA A 51 -16.51 -4.45 14.87
C ALA A 51 -15.30 -3.88 15.63
N ILE A 52 -15.06 -2.58 15.49
CA ILE A 52 -14.03 -1.78 16.16
C ILE A 52 -12.59 -2.06 15.70
N VAL A 53 -12.15 -3.33 15.64
CA VAL A 53 -10.74 -3.69 15.39
C VAL A 53 -10.47 -4.34 14.04
N GLY A 54 -11.51 -4.69 13.28
CA GLY A 54 -11.37 -5.25 11.93
C GLY A 54 -10.83 -4.23 10.94
N SER A 55 -10.11 -4.67 9.92
CA SER A 55 -9.51 -3.79 8.90
C SER A 55 -10.55 -2.95 8.13
N ASN A 56 -11.81 -3.40 8.07
CA ASN A 56 -12.90 -2.68 7.42
C ASN A 56 -13.70 -1.79 8.38
N ALA A 57 -13.39 -1.76 9.68
CA ALA A 57 -14.18 -1.05 10.68
C ALA A 57 -14.30 0.46 10.40
N PHE A 58 -13.26 1.05 9.82
CA PHE A 58 -13.21 2.48 9.44
C PHE A 58 -13.01 2.67 7.92
N ALA A 59 -13.21 1.64 7.11
CA ALA A 59 -13.02 1.71 5.68
C ALA A 59 -14.30 2.22 4.99
N HIS A 60 -14.21 3.34 4.30
CA HIS A 60 -15.30 3.91 3.51
C HIS A 60 -14.95 3.84 2.02
N SER A 61 -15.60 2.96 1.27
CA SER A 61 -15.36 2.79 -0.18
C SER A 61 -16.40 3.45 -1.07
N SER A 62 -17.54 3.89 -0.49
CA SER A 62 -18.63 4.54 -1.23
C SER A 62 -18.41 6.04 -1.35
N GLY A 63 -18.58 6.59 -2.56
CA GLY A 63 -18.44 8.03 -2.82
C GLY A 63 -19.38 8.91 -1.98
N ILE A 64 -20.60 8.44 -1.68
CA ILE A 64 -21.56 9.14 -0.80
C ILE A 64 -21.03 9.18 0.64
N HIS A 65 -20.45 8.09 1.13
CA HIS A 65 -19.86 8.05 2.46
C HIS A 65 -18.61 8.93 2.54
N GLN A 66 -17.75 8.92 1.50
CA GLN A 66 -16.58 9.79 1.43
C GLN A 66 -16.93 11.27 1.40
N ASP A 67 -17.95 11.67 0.61
CA ASP A 67 -18.43 13.06 0.56
C ASP A 67 -19.08 13.49 1.90
N GLY A 68 -19.83 12.60 2.54
CA GLY A 68 -20.41 12.84 3.86
C GLY A 68 -19.35 13.06 4.93
N MET A 69 -18.27 12.26 4.91
CA MET A 69 -17.12 12.40 5.82
C MET A 69 -16.36 13.71 5.61
N LEU A 70 -16.21 14.18 4.37
CA LEU A 70 -15.58 15.46 4.05
C LEU A 70 -16.39 16.66 4.56
N LYS A 71 -17.73 16.53 4.58
CA LYS A 71 -18.64 17.60 5.07
C LYS A 71 -18.79 17.59 6.58
N ASN A 72 -18.95 16.41 7.19
CA ASN A 72 -19.04 16.24 8.63
C ASN A 72 -18.67 14.81 9.01
N GLN A 73 -17.54 14.65 9.68
CA GLN A 73 -16.97 13.36 10.08
C GLN A 73 -17.95 12.53 10.95
N ASN A 74 -18.74 13.20 11.80
CA ASN A 74 -19.71 12.54 12.68
C ASN A 74 -20.96 11.99 11.95
N THR A 75 -21.11 12.20 10.65
CA THR A 75 -22.29 11.76 9.89
C THR A 75 -22.36 10.24 9.79
N TYR A 76 -21.22 9.56 9.68
CA TYR A 76 -21.13 8.10 9.51
C TYR A 76 -20.26 7.41 10.55
N GLU A 77 -19.50 8.17 11.34
CA GLU A 77 -18.62 7.63 12.38
C GLU A 77 -19.07 8.09 13.75
N ILE A 78 -19.53 7.15 14.58
CA ILE A 78 -19.82 7.38 16.00
C ILE A 78 -18.54 7.36 16.87
N MET A 79 -17.41 6.95 16.30
CA MET A 79 -16.07 6.96 16.89
C MET A 79 -15.03 7.17 15.79
N SER A 80 -13.94 7.86 16.09
CA SER A 80 -12.83 8.02 15.15
C SER A 80 -11.76 6.90 15.32
N PRO A 81 -10.97 6.60 14.27
CA PRO A 81 -9.87 5.62 14.34
C PRO A 81 -8.91 5.91 15.49
N GLU A 82 -8.61 7.18 15.75
CA GLU A 82 -7.69 7.62 16.81
C GLU A 82 -8.20 7.23 18.19
N THR A 83 -9.51 7.10 18.39
CA THR A 83 -10.12 6.71 19.66
C THR A 83 -9.65 5.33 20.13
N ILE A 84 -9.31 4.44 19.20
CA ILE A 84 -8.83 3.09 19.48
C ILE A 84 -7.32 2.93 19.21
N GLY A 85 -6.61 4.04 18.95
CA GLY A 85 -5.17 4.06 18.70
C GLY A 85 -4.76 3.73 17.26
N LEU A 86 -5.71 3.71 16.32
CA LEU A 86 -5.40 3.69 14.90
C LEU A 86 -4.99 5.09 14.44
N LYS A 87 -3.89 5.17 13.70
CA LYS A 87 -3.60 6.38 12.93
C LYS A 87 -4.59 6.45 11.77
N LYS A 88 -5.13 7.63 11.52
CA LYS A 88 -5.97 7.87 10.35
C LYS A 88 -5.16 7.58 9.09
N GLU A 89 -5.36 6.40 8.52
CA GLU A 89 -4.85 6.13 7.18
C GLU A 89 -5.70 6.93 6.20
N LYS A 90 -5.06 7.53 5.20
CA LYS A 90 -5.78 8.20 4.11
C LYS A 90 -6.74 7.18 3.48
N LEU A 91 -7.95 7.64 3.19
CA LEU A 91 -8.95 6.84 2.48
C LEU A 91 -8.32 6.32 1.18
N ASN A 92 -8.26 5.01 1.02
CA ASN A 92 -7.69 4.41 -0.19
C ASN A 92 -8.57 4.73 -1.40
N LEU A 93 -7.97 5.18 -2.48
CA LEU A 93 -8.65 5.46 -3.73
C LEU A 93 -8.87 4.16 -4.52
N THR A 94 -10.12 3.93 -4.91
CA THR A 94 -10.56 2.78 -5.70
C THR A 94 -11.46 3.25 -6.83
N ALA A 95 -11.85 2.38 -7.76
CA ALA A 95 -12.82 2.71 -8.83
C ALA A 95 -14.17 3.24 -8.32
N ARG A 96 -14.47 3.08 -7.02
CA ARG A 96 -15.67 3.63 -6.37
C ARG A 96 -15.48 5.03 -5.79
N SER A 97 -14.26 5.53 -5.74
CA SER A 97 -13.96 6.87 -5.22
C SER A 97 -14.40 7.95 -6.20
N GLY A 98 -15.13 8.95 -5.69
CA GLY A 98 -15.63 10.06 -6.50
C GLY A 98 -14.59 11.17 -6.71
N ARG A 99 -14.92 12.16 -7.57
CA ARG A 99 -14.08 13.34 -7.85
C ARG A 99 -13.65 14.09 -6.60
N ALA A 100 -14.55 14.21 -5.60
CA ALA A 100 -14.25 14.87 -4.33
C ALA A 100 -13.10 14.19 -3.57
N ALA A 101 -13.04 12.86 -3.58
CA ALA A 101 -11.97 12.13 -2.95
C ALA A 101 -10.62 12.34 -3.67
N VAL A 102 -10.62 12.26 -5.01
CA VAL A 102 -9.41 12.53 -5.83
C VAL A 102 -8.91 13.96 -5.60
N LYS A 103 -9.81 14.95 -5.63
CA LYS A 103 -9.48 16.34 -5.31
C LYS A 103 -8.92 16.50 -3.89
N GLY A 104 -9.51 15.83 -2.90
CA GLY A 104 -9.04 15.86 -1.52
C GLY A 104 -7.60 15.32 -1.39
N HIS A 105 -7.28 14.20 -2.05
CA HIS A 105 -5.92 13.64 -2.07
C HIS A 105 -4.92 14.58 -2.74
N MET A 106 -5.30 15.22 -3.87
CA MET A 106 -4.44 16.21 -4.53
C MET A 106 -4.19 17.43 -3.64
N ALA A 107 -5.24 17.92 -2.94
CA ALA A 107 -5.11 19.03 -1.98
C ALA A 107 -4.20 18.65 -0.79
N ASP A 108 -4.31 17.45 -0.26
CA ASP A 108 -3.44 16.94 0.82
C ASP A 108 -1.97 16.85 0.40
N MET A 109 -1.70 16.62 -0.89
CA MET A 109 -0.37 16.68 -1.47
C MET A 109 0.11 18.10 -1.77
N GLY A 110 -0.72 19.11 -1.52
CA GLY A 110 -0.39 20.53 -1.71
C GLY A 110 -0.74 21.10 -3.09
N TYR A 111 -1.51 20.38 -3.91
CA TYR A 111 -1.94 20.84 -5.22
C TYR A 111 -3.26 21.58 -5.16
N THR A 112 -3.39 22.62 -5.98
CA THR A 112 -4.62 23.38 -6.20
C THR A 112 -5.27 23.00 -7.52
N GLU A 113 -6.54 23.34 -7.72
CA GLU A 113 -7.25 23.10 -8.99
C GLU A 113 -6.65 23.84 -10.19
N GLN A 114 -5.70 24.77 -9.96
CA GLN A 114 -4.99 25.48 -11.02
C GLN A 114 -3.79 24.68 -11.56
N ASP A 115 -3.33 23.67 -10.81
CA ASP A 115 -2.14 22.89 -11.13
C ASP A 115 -2.44 21.73 -12.09
N TYR A 116 -3.70 21.28 -12.16
CA TYR A 116 -4.12 20.12 -12.94
C TYR A 116 -5.58 20.23 -13.41
N ASP A 117 -5.93 19.49 -14.46
CA ASP A 117 -7.30 19.35 -14.95
C ASP A 117 -7.99 18.20 -14.23
N LEU A 118 -8.94 18.50 -13.30
CA LEU A 118 -9.61 17.51 -12.48
C LEU A 118 -10.42 16.49 -13.32
N ASP A 119 -11.05 16.91 -14.42
CA ASP A 119 -11.87 16.03 -15.22
C ASP A 119 -11.00 15.01 -15.98
N LYS A 120 -9.90 15.47 -16.58
CA LYS A 120 -8.93 14.58 -17.24
C LYS A 120 -8.26 13.64 -16.23
N LEU A 121 -7.84 14.17 -15.08
CA LEU A 121 -7.27 13.35 -14.00
C LEU A 121 -8.25 12.28 -13.55
N TYR A 122 -9.51 12.62 -13.35
CA TYR A 122 -10.52 11.68 -12.88
C TYR A 122 -10.82 10.58 -13.90
N GLU A 123 -10.88 10.90 -15.20
CA GLU A 123 -11.02 9.89 -16.26
C GLU A 123 -9.84 8.92 -16.31
N ALA A 124 -8.62 9.46 -16.20
CA ALA A 124 -7.41 8.64 -16.15
C ALA A 124 -7.34 7.79 -14.89
N PHE A 125 -7.75 8.37 -13.75
CA PHE A 125 -7.86 7.68 -12.47
C PHE A 125 -8.81 6.48 -12.54
N LEU A 126 -10.00 6.62 -13.12
CA LEU A 126 -10.96 5.51 -13.25
C LEU A 126 -10.36 4.35 -14.08
N LYS A 127 -9.71 4.67 -15.20
CA LYS A 127 -9.06 3.65 -16.04
C LYS A 127 -7.95 2.91 -15.31
N LEU A 128 -7.17 3.63 -14.49
CA LEU A 128 -6.12 3.03 -13.69
C LEU A 128 -6.70 2.19 -12.54
N ALA A 129 -7.71 2.70 -11.84
CA ALA A 129 -8.36 2.03 -10.71
C ALA A 129 -9.04 0.71 -11.12
N ASP A 130 -9.64 0.66 -12.31
CA ASP A 130 -10.21 -0.58 -12.87
C ASP A 130 -9.16 -1.66 -13.11
N LYS A 131 -7.93 -1.27 -13.50
CA LYS A 131 -6.83 -2.20 -13.76
C LYS A 131 -6.09 -2.60 -12.49
N LYS A 132 -5.82 -1.63 -11.60
CA LYS A 132 -4.93 -1.78 -10.44
C LYS A 132 -5.70 -2.12 -9.16
N GLY A 133 -7.01 -1.85 -9.11
CA GLY A 133 -7.87 -2.01 -7.93
C GLY A 133 -7.71 -0.87 -6.93
N GLN A 134 -6.50 -0.49 -6.57
CA GLN A 134 -6.18 0.57 -5.63
C GLN A 134 -5.21 1.57 -6.23
N VAL A 135 -5.48 2.87 -6.07
CA VAL A 135 -4.66 3.97 -6.58
C VAL A 135 -4.10 4.76 -5.40
N PHE A 136 -2.83 5.09 -5.48
CA PHE A 136 -2.07 5.79 -4.45
C PHE A 136 -1.74 7.22 -4.87
N ASP A 137 -1.31 8.04 -3.90
CA ASP A 137 -0.98 9.45 -4.13
C ASP A 137 0.04 9.65 -5.28
N TYR A 138 1.09 8.82 -5.36
CA TYR A 138 2.08 8.88 -6.43
C TYR A 138 1.52 8.51 -7.82
N ASP A 139 0.48 7.65 -7.86
CA ASP A 139 -0.22 7.34 -9.12
C ASP A 139 -1.03 8.56 -9.59
N LEU A 140 -1.71 9.26 -8.66
CA LEU A 140 -2.43 10.50 -9.00
C LEU A 140 -1.49 11.60 -9.51
N GLU A 141 -0.33 11.76 -8.86
CA GLU A 141 0.70 12.70 -9.32
C GLU A 141 1.17 12.35 -10.74
N ALA A 142 1.42 11.06 -11.00
CA ALA A 142 1.81 10.61 -12.33
C ALA A 142 0.72 10.91 -13.38
N LEU A 143 -0.54 10.58 -13.07
CA LEU A 143 -1.68 10.85 -13.96
C LEU A 143 -1.90 12.35 -14.21
N ALA A 144 -1.62 13.21 -13.22
CA ALA A 144 -1.83 14.65 -13.33
C ALA A 144 -0.72 15.36 -14.15
N PHE A 145 0.53 14.88 -14.06
CA PHE A 145 1.70 15.63 -14.54
C PHE A 145 2.50 14.92 -15.63
N ILE A 146 2.34 13.61 -15.81
CA ILE A 146 2.96 12.87 -16.90
C ILE A 146 1.94 12.69 -18.02
N ASP A 147 2.29 13.09 -19.23
CA ASP A 147 1.45 12.83 -20.41
C ASP A 147 1.54 11.35 -20.77
N MET A 148 0.60 10.56 -20.24
CA MET A 148 0.53 9.11 -20.42
C MET A 148 0.13 8.68 -21.85
N GLN A 149 -0.09 9.60 -22.78
CA GLN A 149 -0.38 9.30 -24.19
C GLN A 149 0.87 8.86 -24.98
N GLN A 150 2.07 9.16 -24.46
CA GLN A 150 3.32 8.60 -24.97
C GLN A 150 3.74 7.46 -24.07
N GLY A 151 3.31 6.22 -24.40
CA GLY A 151 3.64 4.95 -23.78
C GLY A 151 4.68 5.03 -22.66
N ASP A 152 4.21 5.23 -21.44
CA ASP A 152 5.09 5.19 -20.28
C ASP A 152 5.36 3.70 -19.99
N GLU A 153 6.23 3.11 -20.81
CA GLU A 153 6.76 1.77 -20.57
C GLU A 153 7.52 1.81 -19.24
N ASP A 154 7.36 0.76 -18.47
CA ASP A 154 8.12 0.61 -17.23
C ASP A 154 9.61 0.75 -17.54
N ARG A 155 10.30 1.65 -16.83
CA ARG A 155 11.74 1.89 -17.03
C ARG A 155 12.58 0.69 -16.66
N LEU A 156 12.12 -0.07 -15.65
CA LEU A 156 12.77 -1.26 -15.14
C LEU A 156 11.89 -2.48 -15.43
N VAL A 157 12.42 -3.44 -16.16
CA VAL A 157 11.76 -4.71 -16.47
C VAL A 157 12.65 -5.87 -16.06
N LEU A 158 12.10 -6.85 -15.36
CA LEU A 158 12.82 -8.09 -15.02
C LEU A 158 12.92 -8.96 -16.27
N ASP A 159 14.16 -9.31 -16.69
CA ASP A 159 14.42 -10.18 -17.87
C ASP A 159 14.75 -11.61 -17.43
N LYS A 160 15.71 -11.78 -16.50
CA LYS A 160 16.13 -13.10 -16.01
C LYS A 160 16.38 -13.08 -14.52
N LEU A 161 16.04 -14.19 -13.89
CA LEU A 161 16.23 -14.41 -12.46
C LEU A 161 16.70 -15.84 -12.22
N SER A 162 17.70 -16.00 -11.36
CA SER A 162 17.98 -17.27 -10.70
C SER A 162 18.41 -17.01 -9.26
N ALA A 163 17.99 -17.85 -8.35
CA ALA A 163 18.39 -17.80 -6.95
C ALA A 163 18.71 -19.21 -6.46
N HIS A 164 19.75 -19.33 -5.67
CA HIS A 164 20.19 -20.59 -5.09
C HIS A 164 20.32 -20.44 -3.58
N SER A 165 19.67 -21.37 -2.87
CA SER A 165 19.69 -21.47 -1.42
C SER A 165 20.19 -22.85 -1.03
N THR A 166 21.21 -22.90 -0.21
CA THR A 166 21.75 -24.16 0.32
C THR A 166 22.10 -23.99 1.80
N LYS A 167 22.14 -25.08 2.56
CA LYS A 167 22.51 -25.01 3.99
C LYS A 167 24.00 -24.75 4.23
N GLU A 168 24.85 -24.99 3.25
CA GLU A 168 26.30 -25.00 3.41
C GLU A 168 26.98 -23.76 2.83
N TYR A 169 26.33 -23.05 1.94
CA TYR A 169 26.88 -21.89 1.24
C TYR A 169 25.94 -20.67 1.41
N PRO A 170 26.50 -19.45 1.35
CA PRO A 170 25.69 -18.24 1.35
C PRO A 170 24.70 -18.24 0.20
N GLU A 171 23.54 -17.61 0.41
CA GLU A 171 22.55 -17.39 -0.62
C GLU A 171 23.17 -16.68 -1.82
N THR A 172 22.79 -17.08 -3.03
CA THR A 172 23.25 -16.41 -4.25
C THR A 172 22.09 -16.12 -5.16
N ALA A 173 22.13 -14.97 -5.82
CA ALA A 173 21.17 -14.63 -6.85
C ALA A 173 21.87 -14.02 -8.06
N PHE A 174 21.37 -14.35 -9.25
CA PHE A 174 21.69 -13.66 -10.50
C PHE A 174 20.41 -12.98 -11.00
N VAL A 175 20.51 -11.70 -11.33
CA VAL A 175 19.40 -10.92 -11.88
C VAL A 175 19.87 -10.19 -13.13
N GLN A 176 19.05 -10.26 -14.17
CA GLN A 176 19.15 -9.45 -15.37
C GLN A 176 17.88 -8.63 -15.50
N VAL A 177 18.04 -7.32 -15.67
CA VAL A 177 16.96 -6.37 -15.89
C VAL A 177 17.21 -5.59 -17.17
N GLU A 178 16.13 -5.02 -17.71
CA GLU A 178 16.22 -3.97 -18.70
C GLU A 178 15.85 -2.64 -18.01
N LEU A 179 16.80 -1.69 -18.00
CA LEU A 179 16.60 -0.35 -17.45
C LEU A 179 16.79 0.68 -18.57
N ASP A 180 15.75 1.44 -18.87
CA ASP A 180 15.73 2.42 -19.98
C ASP A 180 16.19 1.81 -21.31
N GLY A 181 15.72 0.60 -21.63
CA GLY A 181 16.09 -0.12 -22.85
C GLY A 181 17.49 -0.76 -22.85
N LYS A 182 18.24 -0.66 -21.75
CA LYS A 182 19.57 -1.27 -21.61
C LYS A 182 19.51 -2.49 -20.70
N LYS A 183 20.06 -3.60 -21.17
CA LYS A 183 20.20 -4.82 -20.34
C LYS A 183 21.36 -4.68 -19.39
N LEU A 184 21.06 -4.82 -18.10
CA LEU A 184 22.01 -4.82 -16.99
C LEU A 184 21.88 -6.13 -16.23
N SER A 185 22.99 -6.67 -15.73
CA SER A 185 22.97 -7.88 -14.93
C SER A 185 23.96 -7.82 -13.79
N THR A 186 23.64 -8.45 -12.68
CA THR A 186 24.54 -8.61 -11.55
C THR A 186 24.26 -9.91 -10.80
N SER A 187 25.19 -10.29 -9.95
CA SER A 187 25.00 -11.36 -8.97
C SER A 187 25.17 -10.79 -7.57
N SER A 188 24.39 -11.28 -6.63
CA SER A 188 24.58 -11.03 -5.21
C SER A 188 24.96 -12.31 -4.47
N ILE A 189 25.73 -12.16 -3.39
CA ILE A 189 26.10 -13.24 -2.48
C ILE A 189 25.78 -12.79 -1.07
N GLY A 190 25.06 -13.64 -0.32
CA GLY A 190 24.58 -13.35 1.03
C GLY A 190 23.13 -12.90 1.05
N GLY A 191 22.61 -12.67 2.24
CA GLY A 191 21.22 -12.34 2.51
C GLY A 191 20.58 -13.34 3.48
N ASN A 192 19.36 -13.02 3.93
CA ASN A 192 18.57 -13.87 4.83
C ASN A 192 17.59 -14.78 4.05
N GLY A 193 18.04 -15.29 2.91
CA GLY A 193 17.27 -16.16 2.04
C GLY A 193 17.29 -15.70 0.57
N PRO A 194 16.72 -16.52 -0.35
CA PRO A 194 16.80 -16.28 -1.78
C PRO A 194 16.11 -14.97 -2.22
N VAL A 195 15.01 -14.59 -1.56
CA VAL A 195 14.32 -13.32 -1.84
C VAL A 195 15.20 -12.12 -1.50
N ASP A 196 15.89 -12.16 -0.33
CA ASP A 196 16.78 -11.08 0.09
C ASP A 196 18.00 -10.96 -0.84
N ALA A 197 18.56 -12.09 -1.27
CA ALA A 197 19.63 -12.10 -2.26
C ALA A 197 19.21 -11.45 -3.59
N VAL A 198 18.00 -11.76 -4.08
CA VAL A 198 17.44 -11.14 -5.30
C VAL A 198 17.20 -9.64 -5.11
N TYR A 199 16.65 -9.24 -3.97
CA TYR A 199 16.44 -7.83 -3.66
C TYR A 199 17.76 -7.06 -3.66
N ASN A 200 18.78 -7.58 -3.01
CA ASN A 200 20.12 -6.99 -3.01
C ASN A 200 20.69 -6.85 -4.43
N ALA A 201 20.49 -7.85 -5.29
CA ALA A 201 20.92 -7.78 -6.70
C ALA A 201 20.17 -6.65 -7.45
N ILE A 202 18.86 -6.55 -7.33
CA ILE A 202 18.07 -5.49 -7.99
C ILE A 202 18.46 -4.10 -7.46
N LEU A 203 18.62 -3.94 -6.15
CA LEU A 203 19.03 -2.66 -5.55
C LEU A 203 20.43 -2.25 -5.98
N ASN A 204 21.37 -3.20 -6.10
CA ASN A 204 22.71 -2.93 -6.62
C ASN A 204 22.69 -2.44 -8.08
N LEU A 205 21.78 -2.94 -8.92
CA LEU A 205 21.63 -2.49 -10.30
C LEU A 205 21.01 -1.10 -10.42
N THR A 206 20.07 -0.79 -9.54
CA THR A 206 19.32 0.49 -9.58
C THR A 206 19.98 1.61 -8.80
N GLY A 207 20.83 1.27 -7.81
CA GLY A 207 21.49 2.23 -6.92
C GLY A 207 20.51 2.97 -5.98
N LEU A 208 19.27 2.50 -5.84
CA LEU A 208 18.27 3.12 -4.99
C LEU A 208 18.45 2.68 -3.53
N ASP A 209 18.41 3.62 -2.62
CA ASP A 209 18.30 3.36 -1.18
C ASP A 209 16.83 3.15 -0.81
N ILE A 210 16.46 1.89 -0.60
CA ILE A 210 15.09 1.47 -0.36
C ILE A 210 15.03 0.64 0.92
N LYS A 211 14.10 0.98 1.80
CA LYS A 211 13.82 0.20 3.01
C LYS A 211 12.48 -0.53 2.87
N MET A 212 12.51 -1.86 3.02
CA MET A 212 11.30 -2.68 3.08
C MET A 212 10.56 -2.40 4.41
N SER A 213 9.31 -1.96 4.36
CA SER A 213 8.49 -1.71 5.54
C SER A 213 7.37 -2.73 5.73
N HIS A 214 6.94 -3.39 4.64
CA HIS A 214 5.92 -4.44 4.68
C HIS A 214 6.15 -5.47 3.58
N TYR A 215 5.91 -6.74 3.90
CA TYR A 215 5.95 -7.85 2.97
C TYR A 215 4.81 -8.81 3.32
N ASN A 216 3.95 -9.11 2.36
CA ASN A 216 2.84 -10.03 2.51
C ASN A 216 2.78 -10.99 1.33
N LEU A 217 2.60 -12.28 1.61
CA LEU A 217 2.45 -13.33 0.61
C LEU A 217 1.07 -13.95 0.74
N THR A 218 0.34 -14.01 -0.37
CA THR A 218 -0.99 -14.61 -0.43
C THR A 218 -1.05 -15.61 -1.59
N ALA A 219 -1.53 -16.82 -1.34
CA ALA A 219 -1.81 -17.77 -2.41
C ALA A 219 -3.10 -17.36 -3.15
N LYS A 220 -3.06 -17.39 -4.48
CA LYS A 220 -4.20 -17.17 -5.36
C LYS A 220 -4.49 -18.44 -6.15
N GLY A 221 -5.66 -19.03 -5.92
CA GLY A 221 -6.04 -20.32 -6.48
C GLY A 221 -5.76 -21.50 -5.55
N GLU A 222 -6.05 -22.70 -6.03
CA GLU A 222 -5.89 -23.96 -5.30
C GLU A 222 -4.98 -24.92 -6.08
N GLY A 223 -4.28 -25.78 -5.35
CA GLY A 223 -3.44 -26.84 -5.93
C GLY A 223 -2.04 -26.38 -6.33
N ALA A 224 -1.36 -27.21 -7.12
CA ALA A 224 0.05 -27.01 -7.51
C ALA A 224 0.28 -25.85 -8.48
N GLU A 225 -0.78 -25.34 -9.12
CA GLU A 225 -0.73 -24.21 -10.05
C GLU A 225 -1.15 -22.88 -9.37
N ALA A 226 -1.33 -22.88 -8.04
CA ALA A 226 -1.64 -21.67 -7.31
C ALA A 226 -0.54 -20.61 -7.52
N LEU A 227 -0.95 -19.40 -7.86
CA LEU A 227 -0.03 -18.28 -7.98
C LEU A 227 0.29 -17.69 -6.61
N GLY A 228 1.54 -17.34 -6.36
CA GLY A 228 1.94 -16.54 -5.23
C GLY A 228 1.79 -15.05 -5.56
N GLN A 229 0.90 -14.35 -4.89
CA GLN A 229 0.87 -12.90 -4.92
C GLN A 229 1.71 -12.35 -3.77
N VAL A 230 2.67 -11.51 -4.10
CA VAL A 230 3.48 -10.78 -3.14
C VAL A 230 3.11 -9.30 -3.19
N ASP A 231 2.74 -8.76 -2.04
CA ASP A 231 2.45 -7.36 -1.83
C ASP A 231 3.52 -6.76 -0.92
N ILE A 232 4.20 -5.72 -1.36
CA ILE A 232 5.23 -5.04 -0.58
C ILE A 232 4.93 -3.56 -0.42
N VAL A 233 5.43 -3.00 0.67
CA VAL A 233 5.55 -1.55 0.85
C VAL A 233 7.02 -1.23 1.10
N VAL A 234 7.56 -0.35 0.31
CA VAL A 234 8.92 0.15 0.45
C VAL A 234 8.93 1.63 0.77
N GLU A 235 9.95 2.08 1.48
CA GLU A 235 10.17 3.48 1.81
C GLU A 235 11.42 3.98 1.10
N HIS A 236 11.29 5.11 0.39
CA HIS A 236 12.35 5.81 -0.30
C HIS A 236 12.13 7.32 -0.14
N GLU A 237 13.15 8.04 0.33
CA GLU A 237 13.10 9.48 0.60
C GLU A 237 11.90 9.93 1.46
N GLY A 238 11.55 9.11 2.47
CA GLY A 238 10.44 9.39 3.38
C GLY A 238 9.03 9.15 2.81
N ARG A 239 8.93 8.69 1.57
CA ARG A 239 7.66 8.32 0.90
C ARG A 239 7.51 6.80 0.83
N LYS A 240 6.27 6.32 0.90
CA LYS A 240 5.94 4.89 0.78
C LYS A 240 5.46 4.58 -0.63
N PHE A 241 5.98 3.49 -1.19
CA PHE A 241 5.61 2.97 -2.50
C PHE A 241 5.17 1.52 -2.39
N HIS A 242 4.13 1.16 -3.10
CA HIS A 242 3.57 -0.18 -3.09
C HIS A 242 3.98 -0.93 -4.35
N GLY A 243 4.33 -2.20 -4.18
CA GLY A 243 4.62 -3.10 -5.28
C GLY A 243 3.83 -4.39 -5.15
N VAL A 244 3.38 -4.91 -6.28
CA VAL A 244 2.66 -6.18 -6.35
C VAL A 244 3.31 -7.03 -7.43
N GLY A 245 3.57 -8.29 -7.10
CA GLY A 245 4.06 -9.30 -8.04
C GLY A 245 3.22 -10.56 -7.97
N LEU A 246 3.03 -11.21 -9.10
CA LEU A 246 2.24 -12.43 -9.24
C LEU A 246 2.98 -13.41 -10.15
N ALA A 247 3.36 -14.56 -9.61
CA ALA A 247 3.98 -15.66 -10.34
C ALA A 247 3.73 -17.00 -9.64
N THR A 248 4.07 -18.11 -10.27
CA THR A 248 4.05 -19.43 -9.64
C THR A 248 5.20 -19.62 -8.64
N ASP A 249 6.32 -18.96 -8.88
CA ASP A 249 7.49 -18.96 -7.98
C ASP A 249 7.47 -17.73 -7.07
N ILE A 250 7.69 -17.96 -5.76
CA ILE A 250 7.64 -16.89 -4.73
C ILE A 250 8.80 -15.90 -4.91
N VAL A 251 9.96 -16.37 -5.34
CA VAL A 251 11.14 -15.51 -5.54
C VAL A 251 10.89 -14.59 -6.74
N GLU A 252 10.31 -15.14 -7.81
CA GLU A 252 9.91 -14.35 -8.98
C GLU A 252 8.81 -13.34 -8.63
N SER A 253 7.75 -13.75 -7.92
CA SER A 253 6.70 -12.82 -7.46
C SER A 253 7.28 -11.69 -6.61
N SER A 254 8.23 -12.00 -5.73
CA SER A 254 8.91 -11.00 -4.89
C SER A 254 9.74 -10.03 -5.73
N ALA A 255 10.49 -10.54 -6.71
CA ALA A 255 11.27 -9.70 -7.62
C ALA A 255 10.37 -8.76 -8.43
N LEU A 256 9.26 -9.28 -8.98
CA LEU A 256 8.27 -8.49 -9.71
C LEU A 256 7.63 -7.41 -8.84
N ALA A 257 7.34 -7.72 -7.56
CA ALA A 257 6.81 -6.74 -6.62
C ALA A 257 7.81 -5.58 -6.39
N LEU A 258 9.10 -5.89 -6.22
CA LEU A 258 10.13 -4.86 -6.06
C LEU A 258 10.31 -4.03 -7.33
N VAL A 259 10.36 -4.64 -8.49
CA VAL A 259 10.43 -3.94 -9.79
C VAL A 259 9.24 -3.00 -9.97
N HIS A 260 8.02 -3.43 -9.61
CA HIS A 260 6.84 -2.59 -9.65
C HIS A 260 6.95 -1.37 -8.72
N ALA A 261 7.42 -1.57 -7.47
CA ALA A 261 7.65 -0.46 -6.53
C ALA A 261 8.72 0.52 -7.03
N ILE A 262 9.82 0.02 -7.63
CA ILE A 262 10.89 0.84 -8.20
C ILE A 262 10.37 1.68 -9.38
N ASN A 263 9.53 1.12 -10.26
CA ASN A 263 8.91 1.88 -11.33
C ASN A 263 8.00 3.01 -10.80
N ALA A 264 7.31 2.77 -9.69
CA ALA A 264 6.54 3.82 -9.01
C ALA A 264 7.47 4.95 -8.47
N ILE A 265 8.64 4.61 -7.93
CA ILE A 265 9.67 5.58 -7.51
C ILE A 265 10.15 6.40 -8.71
N TYR A 266 10.50 5.75 -9.82
CA TYR A 266 10.94 6.46 -11.04
C TYR A 266 9.89 7.41 -11.60
N ARG A 267 8.60 7.02 -11.57
CA ARG A 267 7.49 7.93 -11.93
C ARG A 267 7.41 9.13 -11.00
N ALA A 268 7.57 8.92 -9.69
CA ALA A 268 7.57 10.02 -8.72
C ALA A 268 8.75 11.00 -8.93
N HIS A 269 9.94 10.50 -9.25
CA HIS A 269 11.09 11.33 -9.60
C HIS A 269 10.82 12.14 -10.86
N LYS A 270 10.27 11.53 -11.93
CA LYS A 270 9.88 12.22 -13.17
C LYS A 270 8.91 13.38 -12.90
N VAL A 271 7.92 13.17 -12.02
CA VAL A 271 7.00 14.24 -11.59
C VAL A 271 7.75 15.37 -10.89
N ALA A 272 8.68 15.06 -9.98
CA ALA A 272 9.46 16.06 -9.28
C ALA A 272 10.32 16.91 -10.25
N ASP A 273 10.93 16.28 -11.25
CA ASP A 273 11.71 16.95 -12.29
C ASP A 273 10.84 17.89 -13.14
N ILE A 274 9.66 17.44 -13.56
CA ILE A 274 8.71 18.28 -14.34
C ILE A 274 8.31 19.53 -13.54
N LYS A 275 8.10 19.39 -12.23
CA LYS A 275 7.74 20.52 -11.36
C LYS A 275 8.88 21.52 -11.21
N SER A 276 10.12 21.04 -11.01
CA SER A 276 11.29 21.91 -10.87
C SER A 276 11.51 22.79 -12.10
N HIS A 277 11.19 22.28 -13.31
CA HIS A 277 11.33 23.01 -14.57
C HIS A 277 10.19 24.01 -14.86
N LYS A 278 9.03 23.89 -14.18
CA LYS A 278 7.91 24.84 -14.32
C LYS A 278 8.04 26.10 -13.43
N HIS A 279 8.95 26.09 -12.45
CA HIS A 279 9.19 27.21 -11.54
C HIS A 279 10.44 28.06 -11.91
N HIS A 280 11.05 27.78 -13.04
CA HIS A 280 12.08 28.60 -13.69
C HIS A 280 11.55 29.14 -15.01
#